data_740d24553cb88d6b5edc4c598e85ab96
#
_entry.id   740d24553cb88d6b5edc4c598e85ab96
#
_cell.length_a   1.000
_cell.length_b   1.000
_cell.length_c   1.000
_cell.angle_alpha   90.00
_cell.angle_beta   90.00
_cell.angle_gamma   90.00
#
_symmetry.space_group_name_H-M   'P 1'
#
loop_
_entity.id
_entity.type
_entity.pdbx_description
1 polymer ?
#
loop_
_entity_poly.entity_id
_entity_poly.type
_entity_poly.pdbx_seq_one_letter_code
_entity_poly.pdbx_strand_id
1 'polypeptide(L)'
;AIVKENYNKTQIISEPDNGIYDAINKGIKNSTGEIIGFLNSDDTFYDDTSLQLIIDAFDDNTDCVFGDLIYTDSDKSIKRVWKGSEFKKGAFKKGWMPAHPTFYCRRSVYEKLGLYDDSFKIAGDFELMLRFLEKHNIGSKYIPHTLVNMKVGGASNNGLKSKLDILKEEFRGFDQNDINVNKLSYIFFKAKKIKEFKF
;
A
#
# COMPACT_ATOMS: atom_id res chain seq x y z
N ALA A 1 -19.03 -17.13 -7.67
CA ALA A 1 -20.23 -17.72 -7.05
C ALA A 1 -20.50 -17.06 -5.69
N ILE A 2 -19.64 -17.23 -4.67
CA ILE A 2 -19.87 -16.76 -3.28
C ILE A 2 -20.17 -15.26 -3.19
N VAL A 3 -19.42 -14.40 -3.90
CA VAL A 3 -19.66 -12.94 -3.86
C VAL A 3 -21.00 -12.57 -4.46
N LYS A 4 -21.38 -13.17 -5.59
CA LYS A 4 -22.69 -12.92 -6.24
C LYS A 4 -23.88 -13.35 -5.39
N GLU A 5 -23.71 -14.37 -4.57
CA GLU A 5 -24.78 -14.91 -3.72
C GLU A 5 -25.01 -14.08 -2.45
N ASN A 6 -23.93 -13.42 -1.93
CA ASN A 6 -23.97 -12.76 -0.63
C ASN A 6 -24.03 -11.24 -0.69
N TYR A 7 -23.77 -10.59 -1.84
CA TYR A 7 -23.63 -9.15 -1.94
C TYR A 7 -24.41 -8.54 -3.11
N ASN A 8 -25.71 -8.41 -2.95
CA ASN A 8 -26.64 -7.90 -3.99
C ASN A 8 -26.42 -6.42 -4.39
N LYS A 9 -25.64 -5.65 -3.61
CA LYS A 9 -25.38 -4.22 -3.85
C LYS A 9 -23.94 -3.95 -4.29
N THR A 10 -23.12 -4.98 -4.49
CA THR A 10 -21.70 -4.84 -4.80
C THR A 10 -21.50 -4.92 -6.31
N GLN A 11 -20.81 -3.96 -6.89
CA GLN A 11 -20.35 -4.06 -8.27
C GLN A 11 -19.26 -5.13 -8.36
N ILE A 12 -19.47 -6.12 -9.21
CA ILE A 12 -18.53 -7.22 -9.44
C ILE A 12 -17.96 -7.08 -10.85
N ILE A 13 -16.64 -6.92 -10.93
CA ILE A 13 -15.89 -6.94 -12.19
C ILE A 13 -15.08 -8.24 -12.20
N SER A 14 -15.36 -9.10 -13.19
CA SER A 14 -14.70 -10.40 -13.33
C SER A 14 -14.29 -10.56 -14.79
N GLU A 15 -13.07 -10.18 -15.09
CA GLU A 15 -12.48 -10.21 -16.43
C GLU A 15 -10.99 -10.52 -16.33
N PRO A 16 -10.32 -10.94 -17.41
CA PRO A 16 -8.87 -11.10 -17.43
C PRO A 16 -8.16 -9.76 -17.15
N ASP A 17 -7.03 -9.84 -16.46
CA ASP A 17 -6.14 -8.70 -16.20
C ASP A 17 -4.68 -9.03 -16.62
N ASN A 18 -3.87 -7.99 -16.76
CA ASN A 18 -2.45 -8.09 -17.09
C ASN A 18 -1.57 -8.05 -15.83
N GLY A 19 -2.14 -8.27 -14.66
CA GLY A 19 -1.49 -8.26 -13.36
C GLY A 19 -2.25 -7.46 -12.31
N ILE A 20 -1.78 -7.53 -11.07
CA ILE A 20 -2.48 -6.95 -9.92
C ILE A 20 -2.76 -5.45 -10.08
N TYR A 21 -1.84 -4.68 -10.64
CA TYR A 21 -2.01 -3.23 -10.79
C TYR A 21 -3.00 -2.86 -11.90
N ASP A 22 -3.12 -3.66 -12.97
CA ASP A 22 -4.20 -3.52 -13.96
C ASP A 22 -5.56 -3.78 -13.31
N ALA A 23 -5.69 -4.85 -12.52
CA ALA A 23 -6.91 -5.14 -11.77
C ALA A 23 -7.28 -4.01 -10.79
N ILE A 24 -6.31 -3.49 -10.02
CA ILE A 24 -6.50 -2.36 -9.12
C ILE A 24 -6.95 -1.11 -9.89
N ASN A 25 -6.32 -0.79 -11.01
CA ASN A 25 -6.68 0.34 -11.86
C ASN A 25 -8.11 0.24 -12.41
N LYS A 26 -8.55 -0.97 -12.79
CA LYS A 26 -9.96 -1.22 -13.17
C LYS A 26 -10.90 -0.94 -11.99
N GLY A 27 -10.54 -1.36 -10.78
CA GLY A 27 -11.29 -1.07 -9.56
C GLY A 27 -11.41 0.44 -9.31
N ILE A 28 -10.31 1.20 -9.41
CA ILE A 28 -10.31 2.66 -9.25
C ILE A 28 -11.23 3.32 -10.28
N LYS A 29 -11.09 2.97 -11.57
CA LYS A 29 -11.89 3.54 -12.66
C LYS A 29 -13.39 3.31 -12.50
N ASN A 30 -13.77 2.17 -11.94
CA ASN A 30 -15.16 1.79 -11.77
C ASN A 30 -15.75 2.16 -10.40
N SER A 31 -14.93 2.59 -9.46
CA SER A 31 -15.41 3.06 -8.16
C SER A 31 -16.00 4.47 -8.27
N THR A 32 -16.91 4.85 -7.37
CA THR A 32 -17.55 6.18 -7.33
C THR A 32 -17.30 6.93 -6.01
N GLY A 33 -16.69 6.26 -5.02
CA GLY A 33 -16.39 6.84 -3.71
C GLY A 33 -15.37 7.98 -3.78
N GLU A 34 -15.45 8.92 -2.88
CA GLU A 34 -14.49 10.04 -2.73
C GLU A 34 -13.13 9.55 -2.26
N ILE A 35 -13.11 8.56 -1.38
CA ILE A 35 -11.91 7.93 -0.81
C ILE A 35 -11.79 6.52 -1.38
N ILE A 36 -10.60 6.16 -1.81
CA ILE A 36 -10.25 4.86 -2.38
C ILE A 36 -9.24 4.16 -1.46
N GLY A 37 -9.52 2.92 -1.16
CA GLY A 37 -8.62 1.99 -0.47
C GLY A 37 -8.78 0.60 -1.03
N PHE A 38 -7.83 -0.27 -0.73
CA PHE A 38 -7.80 -1.65 -1.22
C PHE A 38 -7.71 -2.62 -0.05
N LEU A 39 -8.57 -3.61 -0.06
CA LEU A 39 -8.51 -4.73 0.86
C LEU A 39 -8.46 -6.01 0.01
N ASN A 40 -7.38 -6.78 0.14
CA ASN A 40 -7.24 -8.03 -0.59
C ASN A 40 -8.22 -9.09 -0.06
N SER A 41 -8.47 -10.12 -0.84
CA SER A 41 -9.51 -11.13 -0.54
C SER A 41 -9.28 -11.93 0.75
N ASP A 42 -8.06 -12.00 1.23
CA ASP A 42 -7.65 -12.71 2.45
C ASP A 42 -7.30 -11.78 3.62
N ASP A 43 -7.34 -10.45 3.40
CA ASP A 43 -7.13 -9.44 4.42
C ASP A 43 -8.46 -9.01 5.07
N THR A 44 -8.40 -8.49 6.28
CA THR A 44 -9.58 -7.97 7.00
C THR A 44 -9.23 -6.64 7.68
N PHE A 45 -10.23 -5.80 7.91
CA PHE A 45 -10.06 -4.74 8.90
C PHE A 45 -9.69 -5.35 10.24
N TYR A 46 -8.86 -4.64 11.00
CA TYR A 46 -8.39 -5.14 12.29
C TYR A 46 -9.53 -5.24 13.31
N ASP A 47 -10.38 -4.23 13.36
CA ASP A 47 -11.54 -4.14 14.24
C ASP A 47 -12.67 -3.31 13.60
N ASP A 48 -13.80 -3.24 14.30
CA ASP A 48 -15.01 -2.53 13.83
C ASP A 48 -14.83 -1.00 13.79
N THR A 49 -13.78 -0.46 14.42
CA THR A 49 -13.48 0.98 14.44
C THR A 49 -12.56 1.41 13.30
N SER A 50 -11.84 0.49 12.70
CA SER A 50 -10.81 0.78 11.68
C SER A 50 -11.32 1.64 10.52
N LEU A 51 -12.50 1.31 9.97
CA LEU A 51 -13.08 2.08 8.86
C LEU A 51 -13.48 3.49 9.30
N GLN A 52 -14.06 3.64 10.49
CA GLN A 52 -14.45 4.95 11.02
C GLN A 52 -13.22 5.82 11.26
N LEU A 53 -12.16 5.27 11.84
CA LEU A 53 -10.90 6.00 12.05
C LEU A 53 -10.28 6.48 10.73
N ILE A 54 -10.38 5.68 9.67
CA ILE A 54 -9.93 6.09 8.33
C ILE A 54 -10.74 7.29 7.85
N ILE A 55 -12.08 7.23 7.94
CA ILE A 55 -12.97 8.29 7.46
C ILE A 55 -12.74 9.59 8.26
N ASP A 56 -12.69 9.51 9.58
CA ASP A 56 -12.53 10.65 10.48
C ASP A 56 -11.16 11.33 10.36
N ALA A 57 -10.18 10.63 9.80
CA ALA A 57 -8.85 11.19 9.62
C ALA A 57 -8.75 12.15 8.42
N PHE A 58 -9.71 12.13 7.48
CA PHE A 58 -9.74 13.05 6.35
C PHE A 58 -10.31 14.41 6.75
N ASP A 59 -9.56 15.45 6.43
CA ASP A 59 -9.97 16.86 6.52
C ASP A 59 -9.61 17.57 5.21
N ASP A 60 -9.82 18.89 5.14
CA ASP A 60 -9.59 19.69 3.92
C ASP A 60 -8.13 19.69 3.44
N ASN A 61 -7.18 19.35 4.32
CA ASN A 61 -5.75 19.33 4.03
C ASN A 61 -5.19 17.91 3.88
N THR A 62 -6.03 16.88 4.03
CA THR A 62 -5.62 15.47 4.03
C THR A 62 -6.05 14.80 2.73
N ASP A 63 -5.07 14.48 1.89
CA ASP A 63 -5.25 13.78 0.62
C ASP A 63 -5.18 12.27 0.79
N CYS A 64 -4.38 11.78 1.74
CA CYS A 64 -4.28 10.35 2.04
C CYS A 64 -4.03 10.09 3.53
N VAL A 65 -4.45 8.92 3.97
CA VAL A 65 -4.21 8.41 5.33
C VAL A 65 -3.64 7.01 5.28
N PHE A 66 -2.91 6.62 6.31
CA PHE A 66 -2.37 5.27 6.48
C PHE A 66 -2.14 4.98 7.96
N GLY A 67 -2.07 3.70 8.32
CA GLY A 67 -1.91 3.28 9.72
C GLY A 67 -1.00 2.06 9.87
N ASP A 68 -1.11 1.43 11.03
CA ASP A 68 -0.39 0.21 11.35
C ASP A 68 -1.06 -1.02 10.69
N LEU A 69 -0.28 -2.09 10.55
CA LEU A 69 -0.73 -3.36 10.01
C LEU A 69 -0.14 -4.50 10.83
N ILE A 70 -0.92 -5.56 11.03
CA ILE A 70 -0.40 -6.82 11.56
C ILE A 70 -0.44 -7.91 10.49
N TYR A 71 0.49 -8.85 10.61
CA TYR A 71 0.50 -10.08 9.82
C TYR A 71 0.06 -11.24 10.72
N THR A 72 -0.92 -12.01 10.25
CA THR A 72 -1.37 -13.22 10.95
C THR A 72 -1.26 -14.45 10.05
N ASP A 73 -1.12 -15.60 10.66
CA ASP A 73 -1.23 -16.87 9.94
C ASP A 73 -2.66 -17.46 10.01
N SER A 74 -2.81 -18.69 9.56
CA SER A 74 -4.12 -19.36 9.48
C SER A 74 -4.79 -19.58 10.83
N ASP A 75 -4.04 -19.64 11.91
CA ASP A 75 -4.55 -19.77 13.29
C ASP A 75 -4.78 -18.42 13.97
N LYS A 76 -4.65 -17.31 13.22
CA LYS A 76 -4.77 -15.91 13.68
C LYS A 76 -3.67 -15.48 14.66
N SER A 77 -2.58 -16.23 14.80
CA SER A 77 -1.45 -15.77 15.60
C SER A 77 -0.71 -14.63 14.90
N ILE A 78 -0.35 -13.59 15.67
CA ILE A 78 0.38 -12.45 15.14
C ILE A 78 1.83 -12.87 14.90
N LYS A 79 2.25 -12.81 13.62
CA LYS A 79 3.62 -13.11 13.21
C LYS A 79 4.48 -11.87 13.10
N ARG A 80 3.89 -10.73 12.81
CA ARG A 80 4.61 -9.48 12.63
C ARG A 80 3.69 -8.29 12.85
N VAL A 81 4.25 -7.23 13.41
CA VAL A 81 3.60 -5.92 13.47
C VAL A 81 4.38 -4.96 12.58
N TRP A 82 3.69 -4.30 11.65
CA TRP A 82 4.24 -3.19 10.88
C TRP A 82 3.74 -1.89 11.51
N LYS A 83 4.60 -1.27 12.30
CA LYS A 83 4.32 0.04 12.89
C LYS A 83 4.68 1.13 11.90
N GLY A 84 3.71 1.97 11.56
CA GLY A 84 3.88 3.16 10.74
C GLY A 84 4.46 4.34 11.52
N SER A 85 4.55 5.47 10.85
CA SER A 85 4.86 6.78 11.44
C SER A 85 4.46 7.86 10.46
N GLU A 86 4.35 9.12 10.92
CA GLU A 86 4.13 10.26 10.03
C GLU A 86 5.16 10.29 8.88
N PHE A 87 4.68 10.66 7.70
CA PHE A 87 5.55 10.88 6.56
C PHE A 87 6.46 12.09 6.80
N LYS A 88 7.71 11.94 6.44
CA LYS A 88 8.69 13.03 6.42
C LYS A 88 9.40 13.02 5.09
N LYS A 89 9.53 14.18 4.45
CA LYS A 89 10.25 14.32 3.18
C LYS A 89 11.64 13.67 3.26
N GLY A 90 11.97 12.84 2.28
CA GLY A 90 13.21 12.05 2.26
C GLY A 90 13.13 10.69 2.97
N ALA A 91 11.97 10.34 3.57
CA ALA A 91 11.82 9.08 4.29
C ALA A 91 11.92 7.86 3.35
N PHE A 92 11.38 7.95 2.14
CA PHE A 92 11.48 6.87 1.15
C PHE A 92 12.94 6.52 0.84
N LYS A 93 13.85 7.51 0.76
CA LYS A 93 15.29 7.29 0.54
C LYS A 93 15.97 6.49 1.67
N LYS A 94 15.29 6.37 2.82
CA LYS A 94 15.72 5.59 3.99
C LYS A 94 14.93 4.29 4.15
N GLY A 95 14.27 3.83 3.08
CA GLY A 95 13.49 2.59 3.07
C GLY A 95 12.17 2.65 3.85
N TRP A 96 11.69 3.83 4.22
CA TRP A 96 10.36 4.01 4.79
C TRP A 96 9.31 4.05 3.69
N MET A 97 8.17 3.44 3.95
CA MET A 97 6.92 3.59 3.20
C MET A 97 5.73 3.23 4.10
N PRO A 98 4.52 3.72 3.83
CA PRO A 98 3.32 3.21 4.50
C PRO A 98 3.09 1.72 4.21
N ALA A 99 2.40 1.03 5.09
CA ALA A 99 1.90 -0.31 4.79
C ALA A 99 0.79 -0.19 3.74
N HIS A 100 1.01 -0.69 2.51
CA HIS A 100 0.10 -0.46 1.38
C HIS A 100 -1.36 -0.87 1.63
N PRO A 101 -1.71 -1.96 2.38
CA PRO A 101 -3.10 -2.28 2.66
C PRO A 101 -3.81 -1.27 3.57
N THR A 102 -3.05 -0.38 4.23
CA THR A 102 -3.60 0.67 5.09
C THR A 102 -3.65 2.04 4.41
N PHE A 103 -3.26 2.13 3.13
CA PHE A 103 -3.19 3.39 2.40
C PHE A 103 -4.52 3.70 1.73
N TYR A 104 -5.19 4.75 2.22
CA TYR A 104 -6.44 5.27 1.69
C TYR A 104 -6.19 6.67 1.15
N CYS A 105 -6.70 6.97 -0.04
CA CYS A 105 -6.39 8.22 -0.74
C CYS A 105 -7.63 8.78 -1.44
N ARG A 106 -7.74 10.10 -1.52
CA ARG A 106 -8.82 10.75 -2.28
C ARG A 106 -8.75 10.38 -3.75
N ARG A 107 -9.89 10.12 -4.36
CA ARG A 107 -10.04 9.88 -5.81
C ARG A 107 -9.39 10.97 -6.64
N SER A 108 -9.56 12.24 -6.26
CA SER A 108 -9.02 13.42 -6.95
C SER A 108 -7.49 13.37 -7.10
N VAL A 109 -6.80 12.70 -6.18
CA VAL A 109 -5.34 12.49 -6.27
C VAL A 109 -4.99 11.54 -7.42
N TYR A 110 -5.71 10.42 -7.55
CA TYR A 110 -5.54 9.49 -8.67
C TYR A 110 -5.87 10.17 -10.02
N GLU A 111 -6.93 10.98 -10.06
CA GLU A 111 -7.33 11.71 -11.25
C GLU A 111 -6.27 12.74 -11.67
N LYS A 112 -5.65 13.41 -10.70
CA LYS A 112 -4.64 14.46 -10.94
C LYS A 112 -3.25 13.90 -11.20
N LEU A 113 -2.84 12.88 -10.46
CA LEU A 113 -1.46 12.38 -10.44
C LEU A 113 -1.29 11.02 -11.13
N GLY A 114 -2.38 10.41 -11.59
CA GLY A 114 -2.37 9.15 -12.32
C GLY A 114 -2.56 7.93 -11.44
N LEU A 115 -2.90 6.84 -12.08
CA LEU A 115 -3.17 5.52 -11.51
C LEU A 115 -1.86 4.77 -11.20
N TYR A 116 -1.95 3.50 -10.81
CA TYR A 116 -0.79 2.62 -10.71
C TYR A 116 -0.15 2.43 -12.08
N ASP A 117 1.18 2.43 -12.14
CA ASP A 117 1.91 1.99 -13.33
C ASP A 117 1.87 0.44 -13.38
N ASP A 118 1.07 -0.12 -14.28
CA ASP A 118 0.85 -1.55 -14.43
C ASP A 118 2.03 -2.29 -15.08
N SER A 119 3.05 -1.56 -15.50
CA SER A 119 4.32 -2.14 -15.94
C SER A 119 5.19 -2.66 -14.78
N PHE A 120 4.89 -2.26 -13.54
CA PHE A 120 5.44 -2.88 -12.33
C PHE A 120 4.77 -4.22 -12.04
N LYS A 121 5.54 -5.16 -11.51
CA LYS A 121 5.02 -6.49 -11.16
C LYS A 121 4.80 -6.67 -9.66
N ILE A 122 5.64 -6.02 -8.84
CA ILE A 122 5.67 -6.24 -7.39
C ILE A 122 5.68 -4.92 -6.60
N ALA A 123 6.38 -3.89 -7.09
CA ALA A 123 6.60 -2.64 -6.34
C ALA A 123 5.84 -1.43 -6.93
N GLY A 124 4.70 -1.64 -7.57
CA GLY A 124 3.87 -0.54 -8.06
C GLY A 124 3.18 0.25 -6.94
N ASP A 125 2.93 -0.38 -5.80
CA ASP A 125 2.49 0.28 -4.57
C ASP A 125 3.56 1.25 -4.05
N PHE A 126 4.82 0.82 -4.03
CA PHE A 126 5.94 1.68 -3.67
C PHE A 126 6.06 2.86 -4.63
N GLU A 127 5.99 2.62 -5.95
CA GLU A 127 6.06 3.69 -6.96
C GLU A 127 4.96 4.73 -6.77
N LEU A 128 3.71 4.27 -6.62
CA LEU A 128 2.57 5.16 -6.44
C LEU A 128 2.70 6.02 -5.18
N MET A 129 3.02 5.42 -4.04
CA MET A 129 3.18 6.16 -2.79
C MET A 129 4.40 7.08 -2.81
N LEU A 130 5.50 6.69 -3.46
CA LEU A 130 6.67 7.53 -3.69
C LEU A 130 6.29 8.76 -4.53
N ARG A 131 5.55 8.57 -5.61
CA ARG A 131 5.07 9.63 -6.49
C ARG A 131 4.17 10.59 -5.74
N PHE A 132 3.18 10.09 -5.03
CA PHE A 132 2.20 10.91 -4.31
C PHE A 132 2.85 11.67 -3.14
N LEU A 133 3.56 10.97 -2.26
CA LEU A 133 4.10 11.54 -1.03
C LEU A 133 5.43 12.27 -1.26
N GLU A 134 6.42 11.59 -1.86
CA GLU A 134 7.78 12.14 -1.96
C GLU A 134 7.93 13.15 -3.10
N LYS A 135 7.36 12.87 -4.29
CA LYS A 135 7.45 13.78 -5.46
C LYS A 135 6.46 14.93 -5.35
N HIS A 136 5.17 14.62 -5.17
CA HIS A 136 4.10 15.62 -5.19
C HIS A 136 3.76 16.19 -3.81
N ASN A 137 4.27 15.60 -2.74
CA ASN A 137 4.10 16.08 -1.36
C ASN A 137 2.63 16.36 -0.99
N ILE A 138 1.74 15.41 -1.35
CA ILE A 138 0.31 15.51 -1.02
C ILE A 138 0.11 15.52 0.50
N GLY A 139 -1.01 16.07 0.96
CA GLY A 139 -1.40 16.07 2.37
C GLY A 139 -1.58 14.65 2.89
N SER A 140 -0.87 14.29 3.96
CA SER A 140 -0.93 12.93 4.49
C SER A 140 -1.03 12.91 6.02
N LYS A 141 -1.73 11.90 6.56
CA LYS A 141 -1.91 11.73 7.99
C LYS A 141 -1.71 10.28 8.39
N TYR A 142 -0.90 10.06 9.41
CA TYR A 142 -0.72 8.75 10.01
C TYR A 142 -1.74 8.54 11.13
N ILE A 143 -2.42 7.40 11.10
CA ILE A 143 -3.34 6.96 12.15
C ILE A 143 -2.57 5.98 13.04
N PRO A 144 -2.28 6.30 14.32
CA PRO A 144 -1.53 5.44 15.22
C PRO A 144 -2.41 4.29 15.76
N HIS A 145 -3.01 3.54 14.83
CA HIS A 145 -3.89 2.41 15.09
C HIS A 145 -3.62 1.30 14.06
N THR A 146 -3.78 0.06 14.47
CA THR A 146 -3.76 -1.08 13.54
C THR A 146 -5.05 -1.07 12.72
N LEU A 147 -4.95 -0.85 11.42
CA LEU A 147 -6.12 -0.74 10.54
C LEU A 147 -6.46 -2.06 9.85
N VAL A 148 -5.43 -2.83 9.50
CA VAL A 148 -5.60 -4.05 8.69
C VAL A 148 -4.86 -5.23 9.32
N ASN A 149 -5.51 -6.38 9.26
CA ASN A 149 -4.94 -7.68 9.51
C ASN A 149 -4.68 -8.37 8.17
N MET A 150 -3.42 -8.51 7.81
CA MET A 150 -2.96 -9.15 6.57
C MET A 150 -2.56 -10.60 6.83
N LYS A 151 -3.03 -11.51 5.97
CA LYS A 151 -2.65 -12.92 6.07
C LYS A 151 -1.24 -13.16 5.51
N VAL A 152 -0.44 -13.95 6.24
CA VAL A 152 0.89 -14.35 5.76
C VAL A 152 0.75 -15.28 4.55
N GLY A 153 1.49 -15.04 3.46
CA GLY A 153 1.50 -15.93 2.29
C GLY A 153 1.37 -15.27 0.93
N GLY A 154 1.34 -13.94 0.88
CA GLY A 154 1.21 -13.19 -0.39
C GLY A 154 2.42 -13.32 -1.33
N ALA A 155 2.25 -12.87 -2.58
CA ALA A 155 3.18 -12.99 -3.70
C ALA A 155 4.59 -12.42 -3.47
N SER A 156 4.75 -11.47 -2.54
CA SER A 156 6.03 -10.83 -2.21
C SER A 156 6.99 -11.69 -1.37
N ASN A 157 6.59 -12.89 -0.91
CA ASN A 157 7.35 -13.71 0.04
C ASN A 157 8.25 -14.79 -0.61
N ASN A 158 8.41 -14.81 -1.93
CA ASN A 158 9.05 -15.91 -2.66
C ASN A 158 10.60 -15.83 -2.76
N GLY A 159 11.30 -15.69 -1.63
CA GLY A 159 12.75 -15.94 -1.54
C GLY A 159 13.67 -14.80 -2.00
N LEU A 160 14.97 -15.10 -2.16
CA LEU A 160 16.02 -14.10 -2.51
C LEU A 160 15.81 -13.43 -3.87
N LYS A 161 15.30 -14.18 -4.87
CA LYS A 161 15.04 -13.63 -6.21
C LYS A 161 13.97 -12.53 -6.15
N SER A 162 12.88 -12.77 -5.43
CA SER A 162 11.81 -11.77 -5.25
C SER A 162 12.32 -10.49 -4.57
N LYS A 163 13.21 -10.61 -3.57
CA LYS A 163 13.81 -9.44 -2.90
C LYS A 163 14.67 -8.59 -3.84
N LEU A 164 15.41 -9.24 -4.76
CA LEU A 164 16.20 -8.54 -5.77
C LEU A 164 15.31 -7.85 -6.81
N ASP A 165 14.23 -8.50 -7.22
CA ASP A 165 13.30 -7.94 -8.19
C ASP A 165 12.53 -6.75 -7.58
N ILE A 166 12.09 -6.84 -6.33
CA ILE A 166 11.53 -5.70 -5.58
C ILE A 166 12.52 -4.53 -5.57
N LEU A 167 13.78 -4.79 -5.22
CA LEU A 167 14.80 -3.73 -5.12
C LEU A 167 15.06 -3.05 -6.48
N LYS A 168 15.07 -3.82 -7.58
CA LYS A 168 15.20 -3.26 -8.94
C LYS A 168 14.01 -2.38 -9.30
N GLU A 169 12.79 -2.83 -8.99
CA GLU A 169 11.58 -2.06 -9.26
C GLU A 169 11.51 -0.80 -8.39
N GLU A 170 11.93 -0.85 -7.13
CA GLU A 170 12.02 0.34 -6.29
C GLU A 170 13.01 1.37 -6.86
N PHE A 171 14.19 0.93 -7.33
CA PHE A 171 15.14 1.84 -7.99
C PHE A 171 14.56 2.43 -9.28
N ARG A 172 13.85 1.61 -10.07
CA ARG A 172 13.11 2.10 -11.22
C ARG A 172 12.08 3.16 -10.82
N GLY A 173 11.33 2.93 -9.72
CA GLY A 173 10.38 3.90 -9.18
C GLY A 173 11.03 5.24 -8.80
N PHE A 174 12.22 5.20 -8.17
CA PHE A 174 12.98 6.41 -7.89
C PHE A 174 13.40 7.13 -9.18
N ASP A 175 13.93 6.40 -10.15
CA ASP A 175 14.42 6.95 -11.42
C ASP A 175 13.27 7.58 -12.24
N GLN A 176 12.11 6.91 -12.35
CA GLN A 176 10.92 7.42 -13.05
C GLN A 176 10.32 8.67 -12.39
N ASN A 177 10.53 8.85 -11.11
CA ASN A 177 10.04 10.01 -10.37
C ASN A 177 11.08 11.13 -10.24
N ASP A 178 12.24 11.05 -10.90
CA ASP A 178 13.35 12.00 -10.82
C ASP A 178 13.89 12.18 -9.38
N ILE A 179 13.78 11.15 -8.55
CA ILE A 179 14.21 11.18 -7.15
C ILE A 179 15.60 10.53 -7.03
N ASN A 180 16.61 11.36 -6.88
CA ASN A 180 17.97 10.86 -6.70
C ASN A 180 18.11 10.16 -5.34
N VAL A 181 18.54 8.90 -5.36
CA VAL A 181 18.78 8.06 -4.17
C VAL A 181 20.16 7.43 -4.22
N ASN A 182 20.90 7.48 -3.12
CA ASN A 182 22.12 6.71 -2.99
C ASN A 182 21.79 5.24 -2.79
N LYS A 183 22.00 4.42 -3.82
CA LYS A 183 21.61 2.99 -3.86
C LYS A 183 22.23 2.17 -2.72
N LEU A 184 23.49 2.42 -2.37
CA LEU A 184 24.17 1.71 -1.27
C LEU A 184 23.56 2.07 0.09
N SER A 185 23.34 3.36 0.32
CA SER A 185 22.68 3.85 1.54
C SER A 185 21.26 3.28 1.67
N TYR A 186 20.48 3.26 0.59
CA TYR A 186 19.14 2.69 0.56
C TYR A 186 19.13 1.21 0.93
N ILE A 187 20.01 0.40 0.32
CA ILE A 187 20.14 -1.02 0.63
C ILE A 187 20.50 -1.22 2.11
N PHE A 188 21.43 -0.41 2.64
CA PHE A 188 21.81 -0.46 4.04
C PHE A 188 20.62 -0.20 4.98
N PHE A 189 19.84 0.84 4.73
CA PHE A 189 18.64 1.14 5.53
C PHE A 189 17.58 0.04 5.46
N LYS A 190 17.35 -0.53 4.27
CA LYS A 190 16.44 -1.67 4.12
C LYS A 190 16.93 -2.91 4.89
N ALA A 191 18.21 -3.22 4.83
CA ALA A 191 18.80 -4.33 5.56
C ALA A 191 18.71 -4.14 7.08
N LYS A 192 18.90 -2.91 7.58
CA LYS A 192 18.72 -2.58 9.00
C LYS A 192 17.26 -2.80 9.43
N LYS A 193 16.30 -2.35 8.62
CA LYS A 193 14.88 -2.50 8.90
C LYS A 193 14.43 -3.96 9.01
N ILE A 194 15.02 -4.86 8.22
CA ILE A 194 14.75 -6.31 8.31
C ILE A 194 15.11 -6.87 9.70
N LYS A 195 16.16 -6.34 10.34
CA LYS A 195 16.58 -6.75 11.69
C LYS A 195 15.66 -6.23 12.80
N GLU A 196 14.91 -5.17 12.55
CA GLU A 196 13.93 -4.62 13.50
C GLU A 196 12.63 -5.44 13.52
N PHE A 197 12.42 -6.28 12.51
CA PHE A 197 11.33 -7.25 12.48
C PHE A 197 11.73 -8.49 13.29
N LYS A 198 11.49 -8.45 14.59
CA LYS A 198 11.55 -9.65 15.44
C LYS A 198 10.35 -10.53 15.08
N PHE A 199 10.68 -11.78 14.72
CA PHE A 199 9.74 -12.87 14.60
C PHE A 199 9.28 -13.33 15.98
#